data_2fc73dba477af9a46963f78ff4d7dd63
#
_entry.id   2fc73dba477af9a46963f78ff4d7dd63
#
_cell.length_a   1.000
_cell.length_b   1.000
_cell.length_c   1.000
_cell.angle_alpha   90.00
_cell.angle_beta   90.00
_cell.angle_gamma   90.00
#
_symmetry.space_group_name_H-M   'P 1'
#
loop_
_entity.id
_entity.type
_entity.pdbx_description
1 polymer ?
#
loop_
_entity_poly.entity_id
_entity_poly.type
_entity_poly.pdbx_seq_one_letter_code
_entity_poly.pdbx_strand_id
1 'polypeptide(L)'
;YRKLPEAEANAPFIKDQVIVNQDDEVLGFSPRFLLAAAALNIFDIVQLIHRNGGLAIASHIDRESFSLFSQLGFIPPGLALDALEVTPLMSLAHARRVFVSDDSLPLVRFSDSHRPEEIGRAWTEFRLAAKTWNELRRAMKGSGGRKVYRR
;
A
#
# COMPACT_ATOMS: atom_id res chain seq x y z
N TYR A 1 1.91 16.48 0.28
CA TYR A 1 2.05 17.18 1.57
C TYR A 1 0.91 18.15 1.88
N ARG A 2 0.36 18.91 0.92
CA ARG A 2 -0.69 19.95 1.17
C ARG A 2 -1.99 19.41 1.82
N LYS A 3 -2.24 18.11 1.75
CA LYS A 3 -3.41 17.43 2.34
C LYS A 3 -3.14 16.83 3.72
N LEU A 4 -1.92 16.98 4.23
CA LEU A 4 -1.60 16.61 5.60
C LEU A 4 -1.88 17.78 6.54
N PRO A 5 -2.33 17.53 7.78
CA PRO A 5 -2.50 18.58 8.78
C PRO A 5 -1.16 19.23 9.11
N GLU A 6 -1.21 20.44 9.65
CA GLU A 6 -0.03 21.09 10.21
C GLU A 6 0.40 20.36 11.49
N ALA A 7 1.70 20.32 11.73
CA ALA A 7 2.23 19.81 12.97
C ALA A 7 1.94 20.85 14.08
N GLU A 8 1.10 20.48 15.04
CA GLU A 8 0.88 21.34 16.22
C GLU A 8 2.13 21.32 17.08
N ALA A 9 2.71 22.49 17.35
CA ALA A 9 3.98 22.65 18.07
C ALA A 9 4.02 22.03 19.48
N ASN A 10 2.86 21.69 20.06
CA ASN A 10 2.72 21.18 21.42
C ASN A 10 2.08 19.78 21.50
N ALA A 11 1.94 19.04 20.40
CA ALA A 11 1.39 17.70 20.46
C ALA A 11 2.41 16.73 21.09
N PRO A 12 2.08 16.04 22.19
CA PRO A 12 3.05 15.26 23.01
C PRO A 12 3.67 14.07 22.26
N PHE A 13 3.21 13.76 21.05
CA PHE A 13 3.69 12.64 20.21
C PHE A 13 4.33 13.08 18.89
N ILE A 14 4.42 14.39 18.62
CA ILE A 14 5.08 14.91 17.43
C ILE A 14 6.55 15.13 17.78
N LYS A 15 7.40 14.17 17.43
CA LYS A 15 8.84 14.38 17.39
C LYS A 15 9.17 15.28 16.19
N ASP A 16 10.23 16.05 16.31
CA ASP A 16 10.76 16.85 15.22
C ASP A 16 10.90 16.01 13.96
N GLN A 17 10.21 16.39 12.90
CA GLN A 17 10.28 15.73 11.60
C GLN A 17 11.39 16.35 10.80
N VAL A 18 12.59 15.88 11.02
CA VAL A 18 13.83 16.42 10.48
C VAL A 18 13.90 16.19 8.97
N ILE A 19 14.27 17.23 8.23
CA ILE A 19 14.60 17.17 6.81
C ILE A 19 16.12 17.17 6.70
N VAL A 20 16.68 16.13 6.10
CA VAL A 20 18.12 15.99 5.89
C VAL A 20 18.46 15.90 4.41
N ASN A 21 19.71 16.23 4.06
CA ASN A 21 20.27 15.97 2.74
C ASN A 21 20.90 14.56 2.66
N GLN A 22 21.57 14.27 1.56
CA GLN A 22 22.27 13.00 1.30
C GLN A 22 23.46 12.74 2.24
N ASP A 23 23.96 13.75 2.92
CA ASP A 23 25.10 13.70 3.83
C ASP A 23 24.65 13.72 5.31
N ASP A 24 23.36 13.46 5.56
CA ASP A 24 22.70 13.49 6.88
C ASP A 24 22.71 14.84 7.59
N GLU A 25 22.98 15.94 6.88
CA GLU A 25 22.94 17.28 7.45
C GLU A 25 21.49 17.76 7.56
N VAL A 26 21.14 18.36 8.69
CA VAL A 26 19.78 18.88 8.96
C VAL A 26 19.56 20.16 8.15
N LEU A 27 18.60 20.10 7.22
CA LEU A 27 18.17 21.25 6.41
C LEU A 27 17.02 22.03 7.04
N GLY A 28 16.26 21.39 7.96
CA GLY A 28 15.10 21.99 8.59
C GLY A 28 14.13 20.95 9.15
N PHE A 29 12.90 21.40 9.40
CA PHE A 29 11.84 20.56 9.96
C PHE A 29 10.59 20.64 9.09
N SER A 30 9.88 19.54 8.93
CA SER A 30 8.60 19.53 8.21
C SER A 30 7.52 20.23 9.04
N PRO A 31 6.82 21.24 8.48
CA PRO A 31 5.68 21.85 9.14
C PRO A 31 4.41 21.00 9.07
N ARG A 32 4.43 19.89 8.34
CA ARG A 32 3.30 18.99 8.17
C ARG A 32 3.49 17.72 9.00
N PHE A 33 2.41 17.28 9.67
CA PHE A 33 2.45 16.03 10.43
C PHE A 33 2.42 14.82 9.46
N LEU A 34 3.59 14.23 9.19
CA LEU A 34 3.77 13.21 8.15
C LEU A 34 3.16 11.86 8.53
N LEU A 35 2.94 11.60 9.83
CA LEU A 35 2.32 10.39 10.33
C LEU A 35 0.78 10.47 10.39
N ALA A 36 0.21 11.65 10.12
CA ALA A 36 -1.23 11.82 10.14
C ALA A 36 -1.89 11.26 8.88
N ALA A 37 -3.16 10.89 9.01
CA ALA A 37 -3.99 10.59 7.85
C ALA A 37 -4.15 11.84 6.97
N ALA A 38 -4.06 11.65 5.66
CA ALA A 38 -4.34 12.72 4.71
C ALA A 38 -5.83 13.10 4.78
N ALA A 39 -6.14 14.40 4.63
CA ALA A 39 -7.51 14.91 4.58
C ALA A 39 -8.15 14.58 3.21
N LEU A 40 -8.27 13.29 2.91
CA LEU A 40 -8.84 12.72 1.69
C LEU A 40 -9.61 11.45 2.06
N ASN A 41 -10.76 11.23 1.44
CA ASN A 41 -11.43 9.93 1.56
C ASN A 41 -10.72 8.88 0.69
N ILE A 42 -11.00 7.60 0.94
CA ILE A 42 -10.30 6.51 0.27
C ILE A 42 -10.55 6.47 -1.25
N PHE A 43 -11.73 6.86 -1.72
CA PHE A 43 -12.03 6.91 -3.15
C PHE A 43 -11.20 7.97 -3.85
N ASP A 44 -11.05 9.15 -3.23
CA ASP A 44 -10.21 10.23 -3.77
C ASP A 44 -8.74 9.81 -3.83
N ILE A 45 -8.25 9.08 -2.81
CA ILE A 45 -6.87 8.55 -2.79
C ILE A 45 -6.66 7.58 -3.94
N VAL A 46 -7.55 6.60 -4.12
CA VAL A 46 -7.46 5.61 -5.21
C VAL A 46 -7.51 6.29 -6.58
N GLN A 47 -8.43 7.24 -6.77
CA GLN A 47 -8.50 8.01 -8.02
C GLN A 47 -7.21 8.82 -8.26
N LEU A 48 -6.66 9.44 -7.22
CA LEU A 48 -5.41 10.21 -7.34
C LEU A 48 -4.24 9.33 -7.73
N ILE A 49 -4.13 8.13 -7.15
CA ILE A 49 -3.14 7.13 -7.52
C ILE A 49 -3.28 6.77 -9.00
N HIS A 50 -4.48 6.44 -9.47
CA HIS A 50 -4.72 6.05 -10.85
C HIS A 50 -4.47 7.19 -11.84
N ARG A 51 -4.90 8.42 -11.54
CA ARG A 51 -4.63 9.61 -12.39
C ARG A 51 -3.14 9.86 -12.57
N ASN A 52 -2.32 9.51 -11.58
CA ASN A 52 -0.85 9.62 -11.66
C ASN A 52 -0.20 8.33 -12.18
N GLY A 53 -0.99 7.42 -12.71
CA GLY A 53 -0.48 6.20 -13.29
C GLY A 53 -0.03 5.14 -12.29
N GLY A 54 -0.39 5.25 -11.01
CA GLY A 54 -0.08 4.29 -9.97
C GLY A 54 -0.98 3.05 -9.96
N LEU A 55 -0.67 2.12 -9.07
CA LEU A 55 -1.51 0.98 -8.68
C LEU A 55 -1.96 1.17 -7.24
N ALA A 56 -3.25 1.05 -6.98
CA ALA A 56 -3.84 1.15 -5.66
C ALA A 56 -3.92 -0.25 -5.04
N ILE A 57 -3.04 -0.54 -4.08
CA ILE A 57 -2.97 -1.81 -3.37
C ILE A 57 -3.32 -1.57 -1.91
N ALA A 58 -4.33 -2.26 -1.39
CA ALA A 58 -4.64 -2.21 0.03
C ALA A 58 -3.61 -3.03 0.81
N SER A 59 -2.82 -2.36 1.66
CA SER A 59 -1.71 -2.96 2.39
C SER A 59 -2.22 -3.92 3.47
N HIS A 60 -1.48 -5.02 3.68
CA HIS A 60 -1.58 -5.99 4.80
C HIS A 60 -2.99 -6.11 5.38
N ILE A 61 -3.97 -6.51 4.52
CA ILE A 61 -5.41 -6.53 4.84
C ILE A 61 -5.76 -7.42 6.06
N ASP A 62 -4.91 -8.36 6.40
CA ASP A 62 -5.02 -9.31 7.52
C ASP A 62 -4.47 -8.79 8.84
N ARG A 63 -3.95 -7.54 8.90
CA ARG A 63 -3.53 -6.92 10.17
C ARG A 63 -4.72 -6.37 10.96
N GLU A 64 -4.66 -6.53 12.28
CA GLU A 64 -5.66 -6.00 13.21
C GLU A 64 -5.62 -4.47 13.31
N SER A 65 -4.54 -3.83 12.89
CA SER A 65 -4.36 -2.38 12.89
C SER A 65 -3.83 -1.88 11.55
N PHE A 66 -4.19 -0.64 11.21
CA PHE A 66 -3.74 0.06 10.00
C PHE A 66 -4.07 -0.64 8.68
N SER A 67 -5.00 -1.59 8.68
CA SER A 67 -5.49 -2.22 7.46
C SER A 67 -6.84 -1.66 7.04
N LEU A 68 -7.20 -1.84 5.76
CA LEU A 68 -8.52 -1.45 5.25
C LEU A 68 -9.64 -2.14 6.05
N PHE A 69 -9.48 -3.44 6.33
CA PHE A 69 -10.47 -4.21 7.07
C PHE A 69 -10.54 -3.84 8.55
N SER A 70 -9.41 -3.51 9.19
CA SER A 70 -9.44 -3.08 10.59
C SER A 70 -10.13 -1.73 10.78
N GLN A 71 -10.12 -0.87 9.74
CA GLN A 71 -10.73 0.46 9.79
C GLN A 71 -12.19 0.47 9.32
N LEU A 72 -12.53 -0.30 8.30
CA LEU A 72 -13.85 -0.25 7.64
C LEU A 72 -14.65 -1.54 7.79
N GLY A 73 -14.01 -2.67 8.12
CA GLY A 73 -14.65 -3.99 8.20
C GLY A 73 -14.90 -4.65 6.85
N PHE A 74 -14.81 -3.94 5.75
CA PHE A 74 -15.10 -4.42 4.39
C PHE A 74 -14.39 -3.58 3.34
N ILE A 75 -14.38 -4.06 2.10
CA ILE A 75 -13.97 -3.27 0.93
C ILE A 75 -15.20 -2.50 0.44
N PRO A 76 -15.18 -1.16 0.44
CA PRO A 76 -16.31 -0.36 -0.03
C PRO A 76 -16.69 -0.71 -1.49
N PRO A 77 -17.98 -0.92 -1.79
CA PRO A 77 -18.42 -1.15 -3.16
C PRO A 77 -17.96 -0.03 -4.10
N GLY A 78 -17.45 -0.41 -5.27
CA GLY A 78 -16.93 0.55 -6.26
C GLY A 78 -15.55 1.12 -5.97
N LEU A 79 -14.88 0.70 -4.89
CA LEU A 79 -13.49 1.07 -4.64
C LEU A 79 -12.57 0.29 -5.61
N ALA A 80 -11.97 1.01 -6.57
CA ALA A 80 -11.20 0.45 -7.67
C ALA A 80 -9.77 0.08 -7.24
N LEU A 81 -9.62 -0.89 -6.35
CA LEU A 81 -8.30 -1.43 -6.00
C LEU A 81 -7.73 -2.29 -7.12
N ASP A 82 -6.41 -2.31 -7.27
CA ASP A 82 -5.70 -3.16 -8.23
C ASP A 82 -5.27 -4.50 -7.62
N ALA A 83 -5.06 -4.55 -6.30
CA ALA A 83 -4.70 -5.75 -5.55
C ALA A 83 -4.97 -5.59 -4.05
N LEU A 84 -4.91 -6.70 -3.33
CA LEU A 84 -4.91 -6.76 -1.87
C LEU A 84 -3.60 -7.40 -1.41
N GLU A 85 -2.90 -6.77 -0.48
CA GLU A 85 -1.69 -7.34 0.11
C GLU A 85 -2.04 -8.13 1.37
N VAL A 86 -1.41 -9.31 1.49
CA VAL A 86 -1.55 -10.22 2.65
C VAL A 86 -0.18 -10.41 3.28
N THR A 87 -0.10 -10.37 4.61
CA THR A 87 1.17 -10.61 5.32
C THR A 87 1.69 -12.03 5.10
N PRO A 88 2.98 -12.30 5.33
CA PRO A 88 3.52 -13.66 5.32
C PRO A 88 2.90 -14.61 6.36
N LEU A 89 2.22 -14.07 7.37
CA LEU A 89 1.65 -14.83 8.48
C LEU A 89 0.36 -15.58 8.11
N MET A 90 -0.34 -15.16 7.07
CA MET A 90 -1.59 -15.77 6.63
C MET A 90 -1.42 -16.45 5.26
N SER A 91 -1.97 -17.65 5.07
CA SER A 91 -1.97 -18.28 3.75
C SER A 91 -2.89 -17.53 2.76
N LEU A 92 -2.49 -17.44 1.49
CA LEU A 92 -3.30 -16.78 0.46
C LEU A 92 -4.68 -17.46 0.29
N ALA A 93 -4.75 -18.78 0.46
CA ALA A 93 -6.01 -19.52 0.39
C ALA A 93 -6.97 -19.15 1.53
N HIS A 94 -6.44 -18.93 2.73
CA HIS A 94 -7.24 -18.47 3.87
C HIS A 94 -7.68 -17.02 3.68
N ALA A 95 -6.74 -16.13 3.31
CA ALA A 95 -7.04 -14.72 3.04
C ALA A 95 -8.14 -14.56 1.98
N ARG A 96 -8.10 -15.37 0.92
CA ARG A 96 -9.12 -15.36 -0.13
C ARG A 96 -10.50 -15.70 0.40
N ARG A 97 -10.63 -16.70 1.27
CA ARG A 97 -11.92 -17.07 1.86
C ARG A 97 -12.48 -16.02 2.81
N VAL A 98 -11.60 -15.30 3.53
CA VAL A 98 -12.02 -14.37 4.59
C VAL A 98 -12.26 -12.96 4.03
N PHE A 99 -11.40 -12.49 3.14
CA PHE A 99 -11.36 -11.07 2.75
C PHE A 99 -11.83 -10.80 1.31
N VAL A 100 -11.93 -11.83 0.47
CA VAL A 100 -12.20 -11.63 -0.95
C VAL A 100 -13.52 -12.27 -1.33
N SER A 101 -14.53 -11.45 -1.55
CA SER A 101 -15.85 -11.90 -2.04
C SER A 101 -15.89 -12.18 -3.55
N ASP A 102 -14.91 -11.67 -4.28
CA ASP A 102 -14.82 -11.72 -5.74
C ASP A 102 -13.39 -12.06 -6.16
N ASP A 103 -13.25 -13.05 -7.03
CA ASP A 103 -11.96 -13.53 -7.55
C ASP A 103 -11.24 -12.53 -8.48
N SER A 104 -11.81 -11.36 -8.74
CA SER A 104 -11.26 -10.34 -9.64
C SER A 104 -10.00 -9.67 -9.08
N LEU A 105 -9.89 -9.50 -7.75
CA LEU A 105 -8.74 -8.87 -7.13
C LEU A 105 -7.62 -9.88 -6.84
N PRO A 106 -6.42 -9.67 -7.39
CA PRO A 106 -5.26 -10.49 -7.06
C PRO A 106 -4.83 -10.25 -5.62
N LEU A 107 -4.41 -11.32 -4.96
CA LEU A 107 -3.68 -11.23 -3.70
C LEU A 107 -2.18 -11.16 -4.00
N VAL A 108 -1.51 -10.22 -3.37
CA VAL A 108 -0.06 -10.02 -3.45
C VAL A 108 0.55 -10.12 -2.05
N ARG A 109 1.86 -10.28 -2.00
CA ARG A 109 2.61 -10.39 -0.75
C ARG A 109 3.94 -9.70 -0.92
N PHE A 110 4.29 -8.84 0.03
CA PHE A 110 5.57 -8.14 0.07
C PHE A 110 6.14 -8.21 1.47
N SER A 111 7.41 -7.80 1.62
CA SER A 111 8.10 -7.92 2.90
C SER A 111 7.61 -6.95 3.97
N ASP A 112 7.04 -5.81 3.59
CA ASP A 112 6.69 -4.71 4.50
C ASP A 112 7.89 -4.35 5.42
N SER A 113 9.07 -4.26 4.80
CA SER A 113 10.36 -4.16 5.50
C SER A 113 10.53 -2.79 6.16
N HIS A 114 10.84 -2.80 7.45
CA HIS A 114 11.22 -1.62 8.23
C HIS A 114 12.72 -1.63 8.58
N ARG A 115 13.42 -2.73 8.22
CA ARG A 115 14.86 -2.94 8.43
C ARG A 115 15.45 -3.66 7.23
N PRO A 116 16.75 -3.47 6.93
CA PRO A 116 17.42 -4.12 5.79
C PRO A 116 17.28 -5.64 5.78
N GLU A 117 17.34 -6.28 6.95
CA GLU A 117 17.29 -7.75 7.09
C GLU A 117 15.92 -8.35 6.74
N GLU A 118 14.90 -7.51 6.63
CA GLU A 118 13.53 -7.91 6.30
C GLU A 118 13.26 -7.89 4.79
N ILE A 119 14.13 -7.24 4.01
CA ILE A 119 13.99 -7.13 2.57
C ILE A 119 14.05 -8.52 1.92
N GLY A 120 13.02 -8.86 1.15
CA GLY A 120 12.93 -10.15 0.46
C GLY A 120 12.42 -11.31 1.31
N ARG A 121 11.94 -11.08 2.55
CA ARG A 121 11.28 -12.12 3.36
C ARG A 121 9.95 -12.60 2.76
N ALA A 122 9.32 -11.75 1.96
CA ALA A 122 8.14 -12.09 1.19
C ALA A 122 8.17 -11.40 -0.16
N TRP A 123 7.58 -12.06 -1.17
CA TRP A 123 7.55 -11.57 -2.55
C TRP A 123 6.32 -12.07 -3.28
N THR A 124 6.03 -11.42 -4.39
CA THR A 124 5.02 -11.84 -5.35
C THR A 124 5.68 -12.16 -6.68
N GLU A 125 5.33 -13.30 -7.26
CA GLU A 125 5.80 -13.68 -8.60
C GLU A 125 4.82 -13.19 -9.66
N PHE A 126 5.36 -12.61 -10.73
CA PHE A 126 4.60 -12.11 -11.85
C PHE A 126 5.05 -12.75 -13.16
N ARG A 127 4.10 -13.14 -14.00
CA ARG A 127 4.37 -13.47 -15.39
C ARG A 127 4.25 -12.20 -16.24
N LEU A 128 5.37 -11.74 -16.77
CA LEU A 128 5.50 -10.53 -17.58
C LEU A 128 6.14 -10.88 -18.93
N ALA A 129 5.87 -10.10 -19.97
CA ALA A 129 6.62 -10.19 -21.24
C ALA A 129 7.91 -9.35 -21.19
N ALA A 130 7.92 -8.28 -20.39
CA ALA A 130 9.07 -7.42 -20.17
C ALA A 130 8.99 -6.81 -18.75
N LYS A 131 10.14 -6.40 -18.22
CA LYS A 131 10.22 -5.76 -16.90
C LYS A 131 9.83 -4.26 -17.00
N THR A 132 8.57 -4.01 -17.32
CA THR A 132 8.03 -2.64 -17.44
C THR A 132 6.81 -2.44 -16.55
N TRP A 133 6.55 -1.18 -16.21
CA TRP A 133 5.39 -0.78 -15.42
C TRP A 133 4.06 -1.19 -16.08
N ASN A 134 3.96 -1.07 -17.41
CA ASN A 134 2.76 -1.46 -18.14
C ASN A 134 2.51 -2.98 -18.08
N GLU A 135 3.55 -3.80 -18.13
CA GLU A 135 3.42 -5.25 -18.00
C GLU A 135 2.99 -5.64 -16.59
N LEU A 136 3.48 -4.95 -15.55
CA LEU A 136 3.04 -5.15 -14.17
C LEU A 136 1.54 -4.86 -14.00
N ARG A 137 1.07 -3.73 -14.55
CA ARG A 137 -0.37 -3.41 -14.58
C ARG A 137 -1.20 -4.48 -15.28
N ARG A 138 -0.70 -5.00 -16.41
CA ARG A 138 -1.38 -6.07 -17.15
C ARG A 138 -1.44 -7.35 -16.32
N ALA A 139 -0.39 -7.65 -15.57
CA ALA A 139 -0.35 -8.82 -14.69
C ALA A 139 -1.36 -8.71 -13.54
N MET A 140 -1.48 -7.53 -12.92
CA MET A 140 -2.51 -7.29 -11.89
C MET A 140 -3.93 -7.51 -12.43
N LYS A 141 -4.18 -7.14 -13.69
CA LYS A 141 -5.47 -7.33 -14.37
C LYS A 141 -5.65 -8.72 -14.99
N GLY A 142 -4.65 -9.60 -14.91
CA GLY A 142 -4.69 -10.90 -15.57
C GLY A 142 -4.80 -10.84 -17.09
N SER A 143 -4.38 -9.75 -17.75
CA SER A 143 -4.64 -9.50 -19.16
C SER A 143 -3.51 -9.96 -20.09
N GLY A 144 -3.87 -10.50 -21.26
CA GLY A 144 -2.93 -10.87 -22.31
C GLY A 144 -1.92 -11.95 -21.88
N GLY A 145 -2.33 -12.91 -21.05
CA GLY A 145 -1.48 -13.98 -20.54
C GLY A 145 -0.50 -13.56 -19.44
N ARG A 146 -0.53 -12.30 -19.00
CA ARG A 146 0.18 -11.82 -17.81
C ARG A 146 -0.63 -12.15 -16.59
N LYS A 147 0.02 -12.46 -15.48
CA LYS A 147 -0.68 -12.81 -14.23
C LYS A 147 0.19 -12.67 -13.02
N VAL A 148 -0.47 -12.57 -11.87
CA VAL A 148 0.09 -12.76 -10.54
C VAL A 148 0.03 -14.26 -10.23
N TYR A 149 1.13 -14.88 -9.78
CA TYR A 149 1.11 -16.27 -9.35
C TYR A 149 0.54 -16.38 -7.93
N ARG A 150 -0.35 -17.34 -7.75
CA ARG A 150 -1.00 -17.66 -6.47
C ARG A 150 -0.20 -18.77 -5.78
N ARG A 151 0.91 -18.41 -5.13
CA ARG A 151 1.70 -19.38 -4.34
C ARG A 151 1.62 -19.09 -2.86
#